data_ef390c8d5cfef62ba67a0548778337eb
#
_entry.id   ef390c8d5cfef62ba67a0548778337eb
#
_cell.length_a   1.000
_cell.length_b   1.000
_cell.length_c   1.000
_cell.angle_alpha   90.00
_cell.angle_beta   90.00
_cell.angle_gamma   90.00
#
_symmetry.space_group_name_H-M   'P 1'
#
loop_
_entity.id
_entity.type
_entity.pdbx_description
1 polymer ?
#
loop_
_entity_poly.entity_id
_entity_poly.type
_entity_poly.pdbx_seq_one_letter_code
_entity_poly.pdbx_strand_id
1 'polypeptide(L)'
;MPVPQTTADDTPAPKPTGFEPLRIPLFRDRWIASTVSSLGTWMQDTAGTWLMAILTTSPLLIALMQTAASLPVLFLGLLAGATADIYERRRLLIFWQSWMLVAVAVLAVLTFCGVVSPVTLLLFTFLLNIGSAMNNPAWQAIIPELVPREEIPAAVTLNAISNNIARAVGPALGGLMVAAFTRPRTGAAWVFALNSASYAGVIWILWRWKRTPLFKSALPAERIYGSVRSGLRYLRYSPPLQAPLLRAFIFTFFVSAVWSLLAVVARQDLHQGALGYGILNGSLGVGAIIGAGTLARIRQRMSVDALLALTSAYYIVALLILAFVNIPWVVILALVIGGFCWTTTMSSINVAVQLSVPAWVQARALGAYLMTFQGGLALGSVVWGEIAEHASTKVSLICAAAGMLATLPIVLRTHIAQGEAPDQSPYRWKRPVPELAMPPDPEDGPVRISVNYVVPPENYAAFSHAIHDLEGVRLRGGAIRWGIYRDAADPEHLNETFIMESWLDYLRSRERMTAADQAIRERVWALHVAPHPPQSSHQVFVSEITPELQSVEGRV
;
A
#
# COMPACT_ATOMS: atom_id res chain seq x y z
N MET A 1 41.45 9.76 -47.17
CA MET A 1 41.49 10.65 -46.02
C MET A 1 40.74 9.97 -44.88
N PRO A 2 41.39 9.64 -43.75
CA PRO A 2 40.72 9.02 -42.62
C PRO A 2 39.96 10.09 -41.83
N VAL A 3 38.74 9.75 -41.43
CA VAL A 3 37.85 10.53 -40.55
C VAL A 3 38.48 10.58 -39.15
N PRO A 4 38.59 11.73 -38.49
CA PRO A 4 39.11 11.79 -37.12
C PRO A 4 38.10 11.14 -36.16
N GLN A 5 38.54 10.12 -35.44
CA GLN A 5 37.86 9.59 -34.28
C GLN A 5 37.97 10.63 -33.15
N THR A 6 36.87 11.29 -32.82
CA THR A 6 36.74 12.05 -31.59
C THR A 6 36.82 11.07 -30.42
N THR A 7 37.90 11.10 -29.69
CA THR A 7 38.06 10.48 -28.39
C THR A 7 37.03 11.09 -27.46
N ALA A 8 35.98 10.31 -27.13
CA ALA A 8 35.09 10.64 -26.03
C ALA A 8 35.94 10.70 -24.75
N ASP A 9 35.86 11.84 -24.09
CA ASP A 9 36.55 12.12 -22.83
C ASP A 9 35.90 11.20 -21.76
N ASP A 10 36.62 10.12 -21.44
CA ASP A 10 36.23 9.10 -20.43
C ASP A 10 36.47 9.63 -19.01
N THR A 11 36.05 10.86 -18.72
CA THR A 11 35.97 11.33 -17.35
C THR A 11 34.79 10.59 -16.67
N PRO A 12 35.04 9.77 -15.64
CA PRO A 12 33.98 9.08 -14.95
C PRO A 12 32.99 10.11 -14.38
N ALA A 13 31.74 10.00 -14.78
CA ALA A 13 30.68 10.85 -14.28
C ALA A 13 30.74 10.89 -12.74
N PRO A 14 30.67 12.06 -12.09
CA PRO A 14 30.79 12.19 -10.65
C PRO A 14 29.72 11.31 -9.99
N LYS A 15 30.16 10.50 -9.02
CA LYS A 15 29.24 9.61 -8.28
C LYS A 15 28.10 10.44 -7.72
N PRO A 16 26.84 10.03 -7.93
CA PRO A 16 25.69 10.78 -7.47
C PRO A 16 25.74 10.95 -5.94
N THR A 17 25.69 12.18 -5.48
CA THR A 17 25.75 12.54 -4.05
C THR A 17 24.39 12.31 -3.34
N GLY A 18 23.33 12.06 -4.11
CA GLY A 18 21.96 11.88 -3.61
C GLY A 18 21.21 13.20 -3.34
N PHE A 19 21.88 14.35 -3.47
CA PHE A 19 21.31 15.67 -3.25
C PHE A 19 21.08 16.47 -4.56
N GLU A 20 21.36 15.87 -5.72
CA GLU A 20 21.21 16.51 -7.03
C GLU A 20 19.81 17.13 -7.25
N PRO A 21 18.69 16.46 -6.88
CA PRO A 21 17.35 17.02 -7.09
C PRO A 21 17.13 18.38 -6.41
N LEU A 22 17.85 18.68 -5.33
CA LEU A 22 17.75 19.98 -4.63
C LEU A 22 18.36 21.15 -5.44
N ARG A 23 19.12 20.88 -6.50
CA ARG A 23 19.60 21.90 -7.44
C ARG A 23 18.47 22.44 -8.32
N ILE A 24 17.40 21.68 -8.50
CA ILE A 24 16.20 22.07 -9.26
C ILE A 24 15.35 22.96 -8.36
N PRO A 25 15.21 24.27 -8.63
CA PRO A 25 14.54 25.19 -7.71
C PRO A 25 13.11 24.77 -7.36
N LEU A 26 12.35 24.28 -8.36
CA LEU A 26 10.98 23.86 -8.17
C LEU A 26 10.87 22.62 -7.26
N PHE A 27 11.76 21.64 -7.44
CA PHE A 27 11.80 20.46 -6.57
C PHE A 27 12.23 20.84 -5.15
N ARG A 28 13.26 21.67 -5.02
CA ARG A 28 13.76 22.16 -3.73
C ARG A 28 12.67 22.88 -2.93
N ASP A 29 12.01 23.87 -3.56
CA ASP A 29 10.98 24.67 -2.90
C ASP A 29 9.79 23.81 -2.47
N ARG A 30 9.35 22.87 -3.34
CA ARG A 30 8.35 21.87 -2.99
C ARG A 30 8.82 20.97 -1.85
N TRP A 31 10.06 20.49 -1.89
CA TRP A 31 10.61 19.59 -0.87
C TRP A 31 10.67 20.26 0.50
N ILE A 32 11.10 21.53 0.57
CA ILE A 32 11.10 22.32 1.81
C ILE A 32 9.68 22.48 2.34
N ALA A 33 8.72 22.93 1.51
CA ALA A 33 7.33 23.10 1.94
C ALA A 33 6.70 21.79 2.39
N SER A 34 6.97 20.70 1.68
CA SER A 34 6.52 19.36 2.05
C SER A 34 7.10 18.91 3.40
N THR A 35 8.36 19.18 3.66
CA THR A 35 9.03 18.85 4.92
C THR A 35 8.42 19.61 6.09
N VAL A 36 8.20 20.93 5.92
CA VAL A 36 7.53 21.79 6.92
C VAL A 36 6.10 21.32 7.16
N SER A 37 5.35 20.98 6.09
CA SER A 37 3.98 20.48 6.21
C SER A 37 3.92 19.11 6.88
N SER A 38 4.84 18.20 6.56
CA SER A 38 4.93 16.90 7.23
C SER A 38 5.25 17.05 8.73
N LEU A 39 6.16 17.98 9.06
CA LEU A 39 6.47 18.30 10.45
C LEU A 39 5.22 18.85 11.18
N GLY A 40 4.51 19.80 10.56
CA GLY A 40 3.27 20.35 11.08
C GLY A 40 2.19 19.29 11.31
N THR A 41 2.07 18.32 10.39
CA THR A 41 1.11 17.21 10.53
C THR A 41 1.44 16.32 11.72
N TRP A 42 2.71 15.91 11.91
CA TRP A 42 3.11 15.11 13.08
C TRP A 42 2.98 15.87 14.41
N MET A 43 3.25 17.19 14.40
CA MET A 43 2.97 18.07 15.55
C MET A 43 1.47 18.07 15.88
N GLN A 44 0.62 18.24 14.85
CA GLN A 44 -0.83 18.26 14.98
C GLN A 44 -1.39 16.94 15.50
N ASP A 45 -0.94 15.81 14.97
CA ASP A 45 -1.41 14.47 15.41
C ASP A 45 -1.13 14.29 16.90
N THR A 46 0.05 14.69 17.36
CA THR A 46 0.44 14.62 18.76
C THR A 46 -0.36 15.59 19.63
N ALA A 47 -0.49 16.86 19.20
CA ALA A 47 -1.25 17.86 19.93
C ALA A 47 -2.76 17.51 19.97
N GLY A 48 -3.32 16.97 18.90
CA GLY A 48 -4.72 16.55 18.82
C GLY A 48 -5.01 15.36 19.74
N THR A 49 -4.17 14.34 19.71
CA THR A 49 -4.33 13.17 20.61
C THR A 49 -4.14 13.57 22.07
N TRP A 50 -3.18 14.45 22.37
CA TRP A 50 -3.01 14.96 23.73
C TRP A 50 -4.19 15.83 24.16
N LEU A 51 -4.71 16.69 23.27
CA LEU A 51 -5.91 17.48 23.53
C LEU A 51 -7.12 16.59 23.80
N MET A 52 -7.30 15.49 23.04
CA MET A 52 -8.32 14.49 23.32
C MET A 52 -8.17 13.93 24.73
N ALA A 53 -6.97 13.56 25.12
CA ALA A 53 -6.70 13.04 26.46
C ALA A 53 -6.99 14.06 27.58
N ILE A 54 -6.96 15.35 27.31
CA ILE A 54 -7.37 16.41 28.26
C ILE A 54 -8.88 16.60 28.29
N LEU A 55 -9.55 16.50 27.13
CA LEU A 55 -10.98 16.72 26.98
C LEU A 55 -11.83 15.59 27.57
N THR A 56 -11.28 14.37 27.61
CA THR A 56 -11.98 13.20 28.10
C THR A 56 -11.06 12.29 28.90
N THR A 57 -11.67 11.50 29.81
CA THR A 57 -11.01 10.40 30.52
C THR A 57 -11.25 9.06 29.87
N SER A 58 -12.11 8.99 28.84
CA SER A 58 -12.46 7.78 28.12
C SER A 58 -11.29 7.27 27.25
N PRO A 59 -10.69 6.12 27.55
CA PRO A 59 -9.67 5.49 26.72
C PRO A 59 -10.18 5.19 25.32
N LEU A 60 -11.46 4.84 25.17
CA LEU A 60 -12.08 4.58 23.88
C LEU A 60 -12.04 5.80 22.96
N LEU A 61 -12.49 6.98 23.45
CA LEU A 61 -12.47 8.20 22.65
C LEU A 61 -11.05 8.61 22.25
N ILE A 62 -10.06 8.40 23.12
CA ILE A 62 -8.65 8.64 22.81
C ILE A 62 -8.16 7.66 21.73
N ALA A 63 -8.49 6.37 21.84
CA ALA A 63 -8.14 5.36 20.87
C ALA A 63 -8.80 5.59 19.50
N LEU A 64 -10.03 6.11 19.48
CA LEU A 64 -10.76 6.45 18.24
C LEU A 64 -10.07 7.56 17.41
N MET A 65 -9.15 8.33 17.97
CA MET A 65 -8.30 9.26 17.18
C MET A 65 -7.51 8.50 16.12
N GLN A 66 -6.92 7.35 16.49
CA GLN A 66 -6.20 6.49 15.53
C GLN A 66 -7.16 5.89 14.49
N THR A 67 -8.35 5.47 14.90
CA THR A 67 -9.38 4.97 13.98
C THR A 67 -9.81 6.07 13.00
N ALA A 68 -10.09 7.28 13.48
CA ALA A 68 -10.46 8.43 12.65
C ALA A 68 -9.36 8.81 11.65
N ALA A 69 -8.09 8.61 12.03
CA ALA A 69 -6.96 8.83 11.12
C ALA A 69 -6.83 7.74 10.06
N SER A 70 -7.09 6.46 10.40
CA SER A 70 -6.84 5.31 9.52
C SER A 70 -8.01 4.99 8.60
N LEU A 71 -9.24 5.21 9.05
CA LEU A 71 -10.46 4.82 8.35
C LEU A 71 -10.62 5.42 6.95
N PRO A 72 -10.31 6.72 6.69
CA PRO A 72 -10.39 7.28 5.35
C PRO A 72 -9.48 6.56 4.35
N VAL A 73 -8.26 6.21 4.74
CA VAL A 73 -7.33 5.50 3.84
C VAL A 73 -7.84 4.10 3.51
N LEU A 74 -8.46 3.42 4.49
CA LEU A 74 -9.08 2.11 4.29
C LEU A 74 -10.16 2.13 3.20
N PHE A 75 -11.04 3.12 3.21
CA PHE A 75 -12.16 3.19 2.25
C PHE A 75 -11.84 3.94 0.97
N LEU A 76 -11.02 4.98 1.05
CA LEU A 76 -10.76 5.88 -0.08
C LEU A 76 -9.45 5.59 -0.82
N GLY A 77 -8.58 4.72 -0.30
CA GLY A 77 -7.24 4.49 -0.86
C GLY A 77 -7.25 4.06 -2.33
N LEU A 78 -8.16 3.15 -2.72
CA LEU A 78 -8.33 2.74 -4.12
C LEU A 78 -8.94 3.85 -4.99
N LEU A 79 -9.92 4.58 -4.45
CA LEU A 79 -10.55 5.69 -5.14
C LEU A 79 -9.57 6.84 -5.37
N ALA A 80 -8.70 7.09 -4.39
CA ALA A 80 -7.66 8.11 -4.47
C ALA A 80 -6.66 7.83 -5.60
N GLY A 81 -6.23 6.57 -5.76
CA GLY A 81 -5.38 6.17 -6.88
C GLY A 81 -6.06 6.42 -8.23
N ALA A 82 -7.30 5.98 -8.37
CA ALA A 82 -8.06 6.14 -9.60
C ALA A 82 -8.31 7.63 -9.97
N THR A 83 -8.61 8.47 -8.98
CA THR A 83 -8.78 9.92 -9.20
C THR A 83 -7.48 10.61 -9.61
N ALA A 84 -6.34 10.18 -9.07
CA ALA A 84 -5.01 10.69 -9.43
C ALA A 84 -4.60 10.36 -10.87
N ASP A 85 -5.16 9.29 -11.45
CA ASP A 85 -4.92 8.89 -12.85
C ASP A 85 -5.84 9.61 -13.83
N ILE A 86 -7.08 9.96 -13.42
CA ILE A 86 -8.10 10.57 -14.29
C ILE A 86 -7.98 12.10 -14.33
N TYR A 87 -7.78 12.72 -13.17
CA TYR A 87 -7.80 14.17 -13.05
C TYR A 87 -6.40 14.79 -13.17
N GLU A 88 -6.35 16.06 -13.54
CA GLU A 88 -5.12 16.83 -13.54
C GLU A 88 -4.51 16.90 -12.12
N ARG A 89 -3.35 16.26 -11.93
CA ARG A 89 -2.69 16.09 -10.64
C ARG A 89 -2.50 17.40 -9.86
N ARG A 90 -2.10 18.48 -10.54
CA ARG A 90 -1.92 19.79 -9.90
C ARG A 90 -3.23 20.33 -9.31
N ARG A 91 -4.34 20.28 -10.07
CA ARG A 91 -5.65 20.75 -9.59
C ARG A 91 -6.15 19.89 -8.44
N LEU A 92 -5.98 18.58 -8.56
CA LEU A 92 -6.35 17.64 -7.51
C LEU A 92 -5.59 17.92 -6.21
N LEU A 93 -4.28 18.15 -6.29
CA LEU A 93 -3.44 18.50 -5.14
C LEU A 93 -3.86 19.83 -4.51
N ILE A 94 -4.07 20.88 -5.30
CA ILE A 94 -4.54 22.18 -4.78
C ILE A 94 -5.88 22.03 -4.06
N PHE A 95 -6.81 21.25 -4.63
CA PHE A 95 -8.12 21.02 -4.01
C PHE A 95 -7.98 20.34 -2.64
N TRP A 96 -7.26 19.21 -2.56
CA TRP A 96 -7.13 18.48 -1.30
C TRP A 96 -6.26 19.20 -0.26
N GLN A 97 -5.25 19.93 -0.68
CA GLN A 97 -4.47 20.79 0.21
C GLN A 97 -5.35 21.94 0.77
N SER A 98 -6.22 22.54 -0.05
CA SER A 98 -7.17 23.55 0.40
C SER A 98 -8.21 22.97 1.35
N TRP A 99 -8.70 21.75 1.10
CA TRP A 99 -9.57 21.03 2.02
C TRP A 99 -8.92 20.85 3.40
N MET A 100 -7.68 20.35 3.44
CA MET A 100 -6.93 20.15 4.68
C MET A 100 -6.67 21.48 5.38
N LEU A 101 -6.30 22.53 4.64
CA LEU A 101 -6.11 23.87 5.18
C LEU A 101 -7.37 24.36 5.89
N VAL A 102 -8.52 24.31 5.22
CA VAL A 102 -9.80 24.78 5.78
C VAL A 102 -10.19 23.96 7.00
N ALA A 103 -10.12 22.64 6.91
CA ALA A 103 -10.46 21.74 8.04
C ALA A 103 -9.62 22.07 9.28
N VAL A 104 -8.30 22.21 9.11
CA VAL A 104 -7.39 22.50 10.23
C VAL A 104 -7.54 23.95 10.72
N ALA A 105 -7.76 24.94 9.83
CA ALA A 105 -8.01 26.32 10.23
C ALA A 105 -9.28 26.44 11.09
N VAL A 106 -10.36 25.78 10.67
CA VAL A 106 -11.61 25.76 11.45
C VAL A 106 -11.39 25.09 12.80
N LEU A 107 -10.68 23.94 12.83
CA LEU A 107 -10.33 23.27 14.10
C LEU A 107 -9.50 24.19 15.01
N ALA A 108 -8.53 24.93 14.48
CA ALA A 108 -7.73 25.89 15.23
C ALA A 108 -8.62 26.97 15.86
N VAL A 109 -9.52 27.59 15.08
CA VAL A 109 -10.46 28.61 15.57
C VAL A 109 -11.37 28.07 16.67
N LEU A 110 -11.99 26.89 16.46
CA LEU A 110 -12.84 26.24 17.46
C LEU A 110 -12.07 25.96 18.75
N THR A 111 -10.80 25.58 18.64
CA THR A 111 -9.93 25.30 19.78
C THR A 111 -9.55 26.60 20.52
N PHE A 112 -9.25 27.69 19.81
CA PHE A 112 -9.01 29.01 20.40
C PHE A 112 -10.26 29.52 21.13
N CYS A 113 -11.45 29.37 20.54
CA CYS A 113 -12.71 29.75 21.15
C CYS A 113 -13.11 28.88 22.35
N GLY A 114 -12.41 27.75 22.58
CA GLY A 114 -12.69 26.86 23.70
C GLY A 114 -13.94 25.98 23.53
N VAL A 115 -14.54 25.96 22.33
CA VAL A 115 -15.77 25.18 22.01
C VAL A 115 -15.50 23.79 21.45
N VAL A 116 -14.24 23.39 21.30
CA VAL A 116 -13.87 22.06 20.83
C VAL A 116 -14.29 20.99 21.83
N SER A 117 -14.99 19.96 21.34
CA SER A 117 -15.41 18.77 22.08
C SER A 117 -14.67 17.52 21.57
N PRO A 118 -14.69 16.39 22.30
CA PRO A 118 -14.12 15.13 21.81
C PRO A 118 -14.66 14.70 20.44
N VAL A 119 -15.98 14.82 20.23
CA VAL A 119 -16.65 14.48 18.96
C VAL A 119 -16.19 15.41 17.84
N THR A 120 -16.10 16.72 18.11
CA THR A 120 -15.60 17.70 17.14
C THR A 120 -14.17 17.36 16.71
N LEU A 121 -13.32 17.01 17.67
CA LEU A 121 -11.92 16.66 17.38
C LEU A 121 -11.81 15.40 16.54
N LEU A 122 -12.61 14.35 16.83
CA LEU A 122 -12.70 13.13 16.00
C LEU A 122 -13.16 13.46 14.57
N LEU A 123 -14.22 14.29 14.45
CA LEU A 123 -14.75 14.67 13.13
C LEU A 123 -13.70 15.39 12.29
N PHE A 124 -13.00 16.38 12.84
CA PHE A 124 -11.98 17.11 12.11
C PHE A 124 -10.73 16.27 11.81
N THR A 125 -10.37 15.33 12.69
CA THR A 125 -9.32 14.34 12.41
C THR A 125 -9.72 13.46 11.23
N PHE A 126 -10.96 12.99 11.18
CA PHE A 126 -11.48 12.20 10.07
C PHE A 126 -11.50 13.02 8.76
N LEU A 127 -12.04 14.25 8.78
CA LEU A 127 -12.07 15.14 7.61
C LEU A 127 -10.68 15.46 7.07
N LEU A 128 -9.72 15.71 7.95
CA LEU A 128 -8.31 15.93 7.57
C LEU A 128 -7.74 14.70 6.86
N ASN A 129 -7.99 13.51 7.41
CA ASN A 129 -7.45 12.28 6.85
C ASN A 129 -8.16 11.84 5.56
N ILE A 130 -9.40 12.27 5.28
CA ILE A 130 -10.00 12.19 3.94
C ILE A 130 -9.12 12.96 2.93
N GLY A 131 -8.78 14.21 3.26
CA GLY A 131 -7.91 15.04 2.43
C GLY A 131 -6.53 14.39 2.22
N SER A 132 -5.92 13.88 3.28
CA SER A 132 -4.63 13.18 3.24
C SER A 132 -4.66 11.92 2.38
N ALA A 133 -5.69 11.06 2.54
CA ALA A 133 -5.88 9.84 1.77
C ALA A 133 -5.98 10.11 0.27
N MET A 134 -6.77 11.12 -0.11
CA MET A 134 -6.99 11.50 -1.50
C MET A 134 -5.79 12.26 -2.12
N ASN A 135 -5.03 12.98 -1.31
CA ASN A 135 -3.86 13.74 -1.73
C ASN A 135 -2.64 12.85 -2.03
N ASN A 136 -2.45 11.77 -1.25
CA ASN A 136 -1.20 11.01 -1.22
C ASN A 136 -0.80 10.36 -2.56
N PRO A 137 -1.68 9.67 -3.32
CA PRO A 137 -1.31 9.09 -4.61
C PRO A 137 -0.89 10.16 -5.64
N ALA A 138 -1.63 11.26 -5.72
CA ALA A 138 -1.30 12.37 -6.60
C ALA A 138 0.05 13.02 -6.22
N TRP A 139 0.35 13.12 -4.91
CA TRP A 139 1.60 13.65 -4.38
C TRP A 139 2.82 12.81 -4.76
N GLN A 140 2.70 11.50 -4.73
CA GLN A 140 3.76 10.58 -5.17
C GLN A 140 3.93 10.62 -6.70
N ALA A 141 2.82 10.70 -7.43
CA ALA A 141 2.81 10.66 -8.88
C ALA A 141 3.41 11.90 -9.57
N ILE A 142 3.60 13.04 -8.86
CA ILE A 142 4.23 14.23 -9.45
C ILE A 142 5.76 14.21 -9.42
N ILE A 143 6.40 13.31 -8.64
CA ILE A 143 7.88 13.29 -8.52
C ILE A 143 8.56 13.15 -9.89
N PRO A 144 8.14 12.21 -10.77
CA PRO A 144 8.73 12.08 -12.10
C PRO A 144 8.49 13.29 -13.04
N GLU A 145 7.54 14.18 -12.69
CA GLU A 145 7.27 15.40 -13.45
C GLU A 145 8.18 16.56 -13.03
N LEU A 146 8.89 16.43 -11.91
CA LEU A 146 9.70 17.50 -11.30
C LEU A 146 11.20 17.30 -11.47
N VAL A 147 11.65 16.07 -11.69
CA VAL A 147 13.07 15.71 -11.78
C VAL A 147 13.33 14.81 -13.00
N PRO A 148 14.54 14.84 -13.59
CA PRO A 148 14.97 13.88 -14.61
C PRO A 148 14.86 12.43 -14.11
N ARG A 149 14.71 11.47 -15.03
CA ARG A 149 14.54 10.05 -14.69
C ARG A 149 15.67 9.49 -13.84
N GLU A 150 16.88 9.93 -14.10
CA GLU A 150 18.12 9.52 -13.41
C GLU A 150 18.13 9.96 -11.94
N GLU A 151 17.44 11.06 -11.62
CA GLU A 151 17.40 11.64 -10.28
C GLU A 151 16.17 11.18 -9.45
N ILE A 152 15.22 10.43 -10.04
CA ILE A 152 14.02 9.95 -9.33
C ILE A 152 14.37 9.16 -8.06
N PRO A 153 15.34 8.21 -8.07
CA PRO A 153 15.69 7.48 -6.84
C PRO A 153 16.18 8.41 -5.71
N ALA A 154 16.97 9.43 -6.05
CA ALA A 154 17.46 10.42 -5.09
C ALA A 154 16.31 11.29 -4.55
N ALA A 155 15.37 11.72 -5.40
CA ALA A 155 14.19 12.50 -5.02
C ALA A 155 13.26 11.71 -4.08
N VAL A 156 13.03 10.43 -4.35
CA VAL A 156 12.25 9.53 -3.47
C VAL A 156 12.94 9.35 -2.12
N THR A 157 14.27 9.18 -2.12
CA THR A 157 15.08 9.07 -0.89
C THR A 157 14.98 10.34 -0.05
N LEU A 158 15.09 11.51 -0.65
CA LEU A 158 14.95 12.80 0.05
C LEU A 158 13.57 12.96 0.69
N ASN A 159 12.49 12.56 0.00
CA ASN A 159 11.15 12.58 0.57
C ASN A 159 11.01 11.59 1.76
N ALA A 160 11.61 10.41 1.67
CA ALA A 160 11.63 9.45 2.77
C ALA A 160 12.39 9.98 4.00
N ILE A 161 13.53 10.66 3.79
CA ILE A 161 14.29 11.32 4.85
C ILE A 161 13.44 12.39 5.53
N SER A 162 12.76 13.26 4.77
CA SER A 162 11.88 14.30 5.31
C SER A 162 10.78 13.72 6.19
N ASN A 163 10.09 12.67 5.70
CA ASN A 163 9.02 12.02 6.46
C ASN A 163 9.53 11.38 7.77
N ASN A 164 10.72 10.77 7.74
CA ASN A 164 11.30 10.16 8.94
C ASN A 164 11.76 11.22 9.97
N ILE A 165 12.35 12.32 9.51
CA ILE A 165 12.69 13.45 10.39
C ILE A 165 11.42 14.04 11.01
N ALA A 166 10.38 14.29 10.20
CA ALA A 166 9.11 14.82 10.68
C ALA A 166 8.46 13.89 11.71
N ARG A 167 8.51 12.58 11.51
CA ARG A 167 8.01 11.57 12.46
C ARG A 167 8.78 11.55 13.77
N ALA A 168 10.09 11.75 13.74
CA ALA A 168 10.93 11.72 14.95
C ALA A 168 10.85 13.02 15.76
N VAL A 169 10.87 14.17 15.07
CA VAL A 169 10.97 15.49 15.70
C VAL A 169 9.60 16.13 15.92
N GLY A 170 8.66 15.89 15.00
CA GLY A 170 7.32 16.51 15.03
C GLY A 170 6.57 16.30 16.34
N PRO A 171 6.45 15.06 16.84
CA PRO A 171 5.76 14.81 18.11
C PRO A 171 6.36 15.56 19.29
N ALA A 172 7.68 15.59 19.41
CA ALA A 172 8.37 16.31 20.49
C ALA A 172 8.14 17.83 20.40
N LEU A 173 8.20 18.40 19.19
CA LEU A 173 7.91 19.83 18.97
C LEU A 173 6.43 20.13 19.22
N GLY A 174 5.51 19.26 18.82
CA GLY A 174 4.08 19.39 19.11
C GLY A 174 3.80 19.39 20.60
N GLY A 175 4.36 18.43 21.32
CA GLY A 175 4.26 18.34 22.77
C GLY A 175 4.89 19.53 23.50
N LEU A 176 6.07 19.99 23.04
CA LEU A 176 6.74 21.18 23.55
C LEU A 176 5.88 22.43 23.37
N MET A 177 5.31 22.63 22.17
CA MET A 177 4.47 23.78 21.88
C MET A 177 3.20 23.79 22.72
N VAL A 178 2.57 22.63 22.94
CA VAL A 178 1.42 22.52 23.85
C VAL A 178 1.83 22.83 25.29
N ALA A 179 2.99 22.36 25.74
CA ALA A 179 3.49 22.59 27.10
C ALA A 179 3.95 24.03 27.35
N ALA A 180 4.33 24.77 26.30
CA ALA A 180 4.79 26.16 26.42
C ALA A 180 3.69 27.16 26.84
N PHE A 181 2.42 26.74 26.76
CA PHE A 181 1.30 27.59 27.14
C PHE A 181 0.68 27.14 28.47
N THR A 182 0.30 28.12 29.30
CA THR A 182 -0.38 27.85 30.57
C THR A 182 -1.68 27.07 30.40
N ARG A 183 -2.36 27.27 29.26
CA ARG A 183 -3.56 26.52 28.88
C ARG A 183 -3.20 25.58 27.73
N PRO A 184 -3.13 24.27 27.94
CA PRO A 184 -2.78 23.30 26.87
C PRO A 184 -3.64 23.40 25.61
N ARG A 185 -4.93 23.80 25.76
CA ARG A 185 -5.83 24.06 24.60
C ARG A 185 -5.27 25.15 23.69
N THR A 186 -4.77 26.26 24.27
CA THR A 186 -4.18 27.36 23.49
C THR A 186 -2.94 26.89 22.73
N GLY A 187 -2.08 26.08 23.35
CA GLY A 187 -0.92 25.50 22.70
C GLY A 187 -1.30 24.57 21.54
N ALA A 188 -2.31 23.71 21.73
CA ALA A 188 -2.84 22.87 20.65
C ALA A 188 -3.43 23.70 19.49
N ALA A 189 -4.16 24.79 19.81
CA ALA A 189 -4.71 25.68 18.79
C ALA A 189 -3.62 26.36 17.95
N TRP A 190 -2.49 26.75 18.56
CA TRP A 190 -1.34 27.28 17.82
C TRP A 190 -0.67 26.23 16.95
N VAL A 191 -0.57 24.96 17.40
CA VAL A 191 -0.08 23.86 16.55
C VAL A 191 -0.98 23.68 15.32
N PHE A 192 -2.31 23.69 15.50
CA PHE A 192 -3.26 23.60 14.40
C PHE A 192 -3.14 24.79 13.44
N ALA A 193 -3.05 26.00 13.96
CA ALA A 193 -2.86 27.23 13.14
C ALA A 193 -1.55 27.16 12.32
N LEU A 194 -0.46 26.72 12.92
CA LEU A 194 0.82 26.58 12.25
C LEU A 194 0.75 25.51 11.13
N ASN A 195 0.11 24.38 11.40
CA ASN A 195 -0.06 23.36 10.39
C ASN A 195 -0.98 23.82 9.24
N SER A 196 -2.05 24.55 9.56
CA SER A 196 -2.88 25.19 8.52
C SER A 196 -2.07 26.14 7.65
N ALA A 197 -1.21 26.98 8.24
CA ALA A 197 -0.33 27.86 7.49
C ALA A 197 0.68 27.09 6.61
N SER A 198 1.13 25.92 7.03
CA SER A 198 2.02 25.06 6.23
C SER A 198 1.34 24.59 4.94
N TYR A 199 0.05 24.25 4.99
CA TYR A 199 -0.71 23.89 3.78
C TYR A 199 -0.83 25.07 2.81
N ALA A 200 -0.99 26.29 3.32
CA ALA A 200 -1.02 27.50 2.47
C ALA A 200 0.31 27.67 1.70
N GLY A 201 1.45 27.38 2.35
CA GLY A 201 2.76 27.38 1.71
C GLY A 201 2.86 26.36 0.57
N VAL A 202 2.36 25.14 0.80
CA VAL A 202 2.31 24.08 -0.24
C VAL A 202 1.42 24.50 -1.41
N ILE A 203 0.22 25.04 -1.12
CA ILE A 203 -0.72 25.52 -2.16
C ILE A 203 -0.07 26.61 -3.01
N TRP A 204 0.62 27.55 -2.37
CA TRP A 204 1.29 28.65 -3.07
C TRP A 204 2.36 28.14 -4.06
N ILE A 205 3.17 27.14 -3.69
CA ILE A 205 4.17 26.54 -4.57
C ILE A 205 3.49 25.78 -5.71
N LEU A 206 2.46 25.00 -5.43
CA LEU A 206 1.68 24.29 -6.45
C LEU A 206 1.00 25.25 -7.42
N TRP A 207 0.56 26.42 -6.95
CA TRP A 207 -0.06 27.43 -7.79
C TRP A 207 0.96 28.10 -8.74
N ARG A 208 2.19 28.29 -8.31
CA ARG A 208 3.28 28.83 -9.16
C ARG A 208 3.82 27.81 -10.16
N TRP A 209 3.62 26.53 -9.90
CA TRP A 209 4.11 25.46 -10.78
C TRP A 209 3.35 25.46 -12.11
N LYS A 210 4.07 25.68 -13.23
CA LYS A 210 3.56 25.51 -14.60
C LYS A 210 3.86 24.08 -15.04
N ARG A 211 2.83 23.25 -15.13
CA ARG A 211 2.96 21.86 -15.56
C ARG A 211 3.25 21.78 -17.06
N THR A 212 4.30 21.07 -17.46
CA THR A 212 4.51 20.55 -18.81
C THR A 212 3.95 19.14 -18.85
N PRO A 213 2.89 18.86 -19.64
CA PRO A 213 2.30 17.51 -19.67
C PRO A 213 3.30 16.52 -20.27
N LEU A 214 3.70 15.53 -19.48
CA LEU A 214 4.40 14.35 -19.95
C LEU A 214 3.36 13.39 -20.55
N PHE A 215 3.55 12.99 -21.81
CA PHE A 215 2.84 11.99 -22.61
C PHE A 215 1.45 11.50 -22.13
N LYS A 216 0.44 11.69 -22.98
CA LYS A 216 -0.83 10.96 -22.86
C LYS A 216 -0.58 9.52 -23.33
N SER A 217 -0.91 8.54 -22.50
CA SER A 217 -1.02 7.14 -22.93
C SER A 217 -2.04 7.02 -24.07
N ALA A 218 -1.72 6.26 -25.12
CA ALA A 218 -2.61 6.04 -26.25
C ALA A 218 -3.77 5.06 -25.94
N LEU A 219 -3.70 4.34 -24.81
CA LEU A 219 -4.73 3.39 -24.41
C LEU A 219 -5.77 4.07 -23.50
N PRO A 220 -7.07 3.77 -23.67
CA PRO A 220 -8.11 4.25 -22.76
C PRO A 220 -7.82 3.78 -21.33
N ALA A 221 -8.01 4.68 -20.37
CA ALA A 221 -7.88 4.35 -18.95
C ALA A 221 -8.80 3.19 -18.58
N GLU A 222 -8.30 2.22 -17.80
CA GLU A 222 -9.15 1.14 -17.29
C GLU A 222 -10.29 1.75 -16.46
N ARG A 223 -11.53 1.28 -16.68
CA ARG A 223 -12.68 1.68 -15.84
C ARG A 223 -12.38 1.33 -14.38
N ILE A 224 -12.60 2.27 -13.46
CA ILE A 224 -12.28 2.13 -12.02
C ILE A 224 -12.81 0.81 -11.45
N TYR A 225 -14.07 0.47 -11.78
CA TYR A 225 -14.71 -0.77 -11.32
C TYR A 225 -13.98 -2.04 -11.80
N GLY A 226 -13.61 -2.10 -13.08
CA GLY A 226 -12.85 -3.23 -13.65
C GLY A 226 -11.47 -3.37 -13.01
N SER A 227 -10.82 -2.25 -12.73
CA SER A 227 -9.53 -2.19 -12.08
C SER A 227 -9.56 -2.73 -10.64
N VAL A 228 -10.53 -2.30 -9.84
CA VAL A 228 -10.73 -2.79 -8.46
C VAL A 228 -11.06 -4.29 -8.45
N ARG A 229 -11.98 -4.73 -9.30
CA ARG A 229 -12.39 -6.13 -9.41
C ARG A 229 -11.24 -7.06 -9.80
N SER A 230 -10.42 -6.64 -10.76
CA SER A 230 -9.25 -7.42 -11.19
C SER A 230 -8.18 -7.50 -10.09
N GLY A 231 -7.99 -6.43 -9.30
CA GLY A 231 -7.12 -6.43 -8.14
C GLY A 231 -7.59 -7.39 -7.04
N LEU A 232 -8.87 -7.34 -6.67
CA LEU A 232 -9.47 -8.25 -5.67
C LEU A 232 -9.41 -9.71 -6.12
N ARG A 233 -9.64 -9.97 -7.41
CA ARG A 233 -9.53 -11.31 -7.98
C ARG A 233 -8.08 -11.82 -7.91
N TYR A 234 -7.12 -10.98 -8.29
CA TYR A 234 -5.70 -11.32 -8.16
C TYR A 234 -5.33 -11.65 -6.71
N LEU A 235 -5.79 -10.85 -5.76
CA LEU A 235 -5.58 -11.07 -4.33
C LEU A 235 -6.12 -12.44 -3.89
N ARG A 236 -7.35 -12.76 -4.31
CA ARG A 236 -8.02 -14.01 -3.92
C ARG A 236 -7.30 -15.27 -4.42
N TYR A 237 -6.73 -15.21 -5.63
CA TYR A 237 -6.11 -16.36 -6.29
C TYR A 237 -4.57 -16.29 -6.31
N SER A 238 -3.96 -15.48 -5.44
CA SER A 238 -2.50 -15.37 -5.32
C SER A 238 -2.04 -15.68 -3.88
N PRO A 239 -1.82 -16.95 -3.51
CA PRO A 239 -1.35 -17.33 -2.18
C PRO A 239 -0.07 -16.59 -1.73
N PRO A 240 0.94 -16.33 -2.62
CA PRO A 240 2.13 -15.58 -2.24
C PRO A 240 1.84 -14.15 -1.77
N LEU A 241 0.73 -13.54 -2.18
CA LEU A 241 0.31 -12.20 -1.75
C LEU A 241 -0.49 -12.24 -0.45
N GLN A 242 -1.26 -13.31 -0.20
CA GLN A 242 -2.11 -13.42 0.98
C GLN A 242 -1.30 -13.50 2.28
N ALA A 243 -0.18 -14.23 2.29
CA ALA A 243 0.65 -14.41 3.49
C ALA A 243 1.22 -13.07 4.02
N PRO A 244 1.87 -12.20 3.22
CA PRO A 244 2.32 -10.89 3.70
C PRO A 244 1.16 -9.99 4.15
N LEU A 245 0.00 -10.05 3.49
CA LEU A 245 -1.16 -9.25 3.89
C LEU A 245 -1.74 -9.69 5.22
N LEU A 246 -1.89 -11.00 5.44
CA LEU A 246 -2.36 -11.54 6.72
C LEU A 246 -1.42 -11.14 7.86
N ARG A 247 -0.10 -11.25 7.65
CA ARG A 247 0.90 -10.83 8.64
C ARG A 247 0.85 -9.32 8.92
N ALA A 248 0.65 -8.50 7.87
CA ALA A 248 0.47 -7.07 8.04
C ALA A 248 -0.74 -6.76 8.92
N PHE A 249 -1.89 -7.42 8.65
CA PHE A 249 -3.10 -7.25 9.44
C PHE A 249 -2.91 -7.65 10.89
N ILE A 250 -2.42 -8.87 11.15
CA ILE A 250 -2.18 -9.37 12.51
C ILE A 250 -1.26 -8.42 13.28
N PHE A 251 -0.12 -8.08 12.69
CA PHE A 251 0.85 -7.20 13.33
C PHE A 251 0.25 -5.83 13.66
N THR A 252 -0.38 -5.16 12.68
CA THR A 252 -0.93 -3.82 12.90
C THR A 252 -2.12 -3.80 13.83
N PHE A 253 -2.95 -4.85 13.82
CA PHE A 253 -4.07 -5.01 14.73
C PHE A 253 -3.62 -5.01 16.20
N PHE A 254 -2.64 -5.82 16.57
CA PHE A 254 -2.17 -5.89 17.95
C PHE A 254 -1.29 -4.69 18.33
N VAL A 255 -0.43 -4.24 17.44
CA VAL A 255 0.46 -3.09 17.69
C VAL A 255 -0.32 -1.78 17.78
N SER A 256 -1.52 -1.69 17.20
CA SER A 256 -2.39 -0.51 17.35
C SER A 256 -2.68 -0.15 18.81
N ALA A 257 -2.63 -1.13 19.74
CA ALA A 257 -2.76 -0.87 21.17
C ALA A 257 -1.70 0.12 21.68
N VAL A 258 -0.46 0.04 21.17
CA VAL A 258 0.60 1.00 21.53
C VAL A 258 0.20 2.40 21.03
N TRP A 259 -0.17 2.53 19.76
CA TRP A 259 -0.48 3.83 19.16
C TRP A 259 -1.72 4.48 19.77
N SER A 260 -2.76 3.69 20.02
CA SER A 260 -4.05 4.20 20.49
C SER A 260 -4.08 4.51 21.98
N LEU A 261 -3.33 3.74 22.80
CA LEU A 261 -3.34 3.87 24.26
C LEU A 261 -2.14 4.63 24.83
N LEU A 262 -1.11 4.95 24.03
CA LEU A 262 0.10 5.62 24.51
C LEU A 262 -0.19 6.95 25.24
N ALA A 263 -1.17 7.73 24.77
CA ALA A 263 -1.54 8.98 25.43
C ALA A 263 -2.22 8.73 26.78
N VAL A 264 -2.98 7.64 26.91
CA VAL A 264 -3.60 7.22 28.18
C VAL A 264 -2.53 6.79 29.16
N VAL A 265 -1.60 5.90 28.74
CA VAL A 265 -0.45 5.46 29.55
C VAL A 265 0.41 6.66 29.98
N ALA A 266 0.74 7.56 29.05
CA ALA A 266 1.53 8.75 29.35
C ALA A 266 0.91 9.61 30.45
N ARG A 267 -0.40 9.80 30.38
CA ARG A 267 -1.12 10.69 31.31
C ARG A 267 -1.45 10.01 32.64
N GLN A 268 -2.00 8.78 32.61
CA GLN A 268 -2.54 8.11 33.78
C GLN A 268 -1.48 7.30 34.55
N ASP A 269 -0.62 6.56 33.83
CA ASP A 269 0.34 5.65 34.46
C ASP A 269 1.70 6.30 34.68
N LEU A 270 2.20 7.07 33.71
CA LEU A 270 3.51 7.73 33.78
C LEU A 270 3.43 9.16 34.34
N HIS A 271 2.22 9.70 34.54
CA HIS A 271 1.98 11.08 35.02
C HIS A 271 2.75 12.15 34.23
N GLN A 272 2.89 11.95 32.92
CA GLN A 272 3.59 12.85 32.02
C GLN A 272 2.65 13.94 31.49
N GLY A 273 3.23 15.12 31.21
CA GLY A 273 2.55 16.20 30.50
C GLY A 273 2.63 16.05 28.96
N ALA A 274 2.21 17.07 28.26
CA ALA A 274 2.22 17.12 26.78
C ALA A 274 3.63 16.88 26.19
N LEU A 275 4.66 17.47 26.81
CA LEU A 275 6.04 17.27 26.39
C LEU A 275 6.48 15.81 26.55
N GLY A 276 6.15 15.17 27.71
CA GLY A 276 6.48 13.78 27.95
C GLY A 276 5.80 12.85 26.94
N TYR A 277 4.53 13.06 26.64
CA TYR A 277 3.83 12.32 25.58
C TYR A 277 4.48 12.54 24.20
N GLY A 278 4.86 13.78 23.88
CA GLY A 278 5.56 14.11 22.64
C GLY A 278 6.92 13.40 22.52
N ILE A 279 7.68 13.28 23.62
CA ILE A 279 8.94 12.53 23.69
C ILE A 279 8.69 11.04 23.49
N LEU A 280 7.69 10.46 24.16
CA LEU A 280 7.32 9.05 24.02
C LEU A 280 6.94 8.72 22.57
N ASN A 281 6.11 9.54 21.94
CA ASN A 281 5.72 9.34 20.56
C ASN A 281 6.88 9.58 19.58
N GLY A 282 7.73 10.59 19.83
CA GLY A 282 8.95 10.87 19.06
C GLY A 282 9.99 9.75 19.14
N SER A 283 10.04 9.02 20.26
CA SER A 283 10.92 7.87 20.45
C SER A 283 10.68 6.76 19.44
N LEU A 284 9.41 6.52 19.07
CA LEU A 284 9.05 5.61 17.96
C LEU A 284 9.66 6.10 16.63
N GLY A 285 9.66 7.42 16.40
CA GLY A 285 10.26 8.02 15.21
C GLY A 285 11.77 7.86 15.14
N VAL A 286 12.47 8.05 16.26
CA VAL A 286 13.92 7.82 16.38
C VAL A 286 14.25 6.37 16.06
N GLY A 287 13.53 5.42 16.65
CA GLY A 287 13.69 4.00 16.35
C GLY A 287 13.43 3.67 14.88
N ALA A 288 12.44 4.32 14.27
CA ALA A 288 12.13 4.15 12.84
C ALA A 288 13.28 4.57 11.93
N ILE A 289 13.99 5.66 12.26
CA ILE A 289 15.18 6.11 11.52
C ILE A 289 16.30 5.07 11.62
N ILE A 290 16.57 4.57 12.83
CA ILE A 290 17.59 3.53 13.06
C ILE A 290 17.24 2.27 12.27
N GLY A 291 15.97 1.85 12.29
CA GLY A 291 15.46 0.70 11.54
C GLY A 291 15.66 0.85 10.04
N ALA A 292 15.31 2.00 9.48
CA ALA A 292 15.49 2.28 8.04
C ALA A 292 16.97 2.21 7.64
N GLY A 293 17.88 2.77 8.45
CA GLY A 293 19.31 2.80 8.15
C GLY A 293 20.02 1.45 8.27
N THR A 294 19.47 0.52 9.05
CA THR A 294 20.11 -0.78 9.35
C THR A 294 19.47 -1.96 8.63
N LEU A 295 18.25 -1.80 8.11
CA LEU A 295 17.45 -2.88 7.53
C LEU A 295 18.17 -3.68 6.45
N ALA A 296 18.90 -3.01 5.55
CA ALA A 296 19.63 -3.68 4.47
C ALA A 296 20.69 -4.66 5.02
N ARG A 297 21.42 -4.26 6.08
CA ARG A 297 22.43 -5.12 6.71
C ARG A 297 21.80 -6.30 7.46
N ILE A 298 20.65 -6.08 8.10
CA ILE A 298 19.93 -7.12 8.83
C ILE A 298 19.40 -8.20 7.87
N ARG A 299 18.83 -7.78 6.74
CA ARG A 299 18.32 -8.70 5.72
C ARG A 299 19.39 -9.57 5.06
N GLN A 300 20.64 -9.15 5.06
CA GLN A 300 21.75 -9.98 4.60
C GLN A 300 22.08 -11.12 5.56
N ARG A 301 21.69 -11.00 6.84
CA ARG A 301 22.04 -11.96 7.91
C ARG A 301 20.86 -12.79 8.42
N MET A 302 19.64 -12.33 8.19
CA MET A 302 18.43 -12.97 8.72
C MET A 302 17.37 -13.09 7.64
N SER A 303 16.64 -14.20 7.69
CA SER A 303 15.46 -14.38 6.84
C SER A 303 14.35 -13.40 7.22
N VAL A 304 13.50 -13.02 6.26
CA VAL A 304 12.35 -12.13 6.50
C VAL A 304 11.42 -12.75 7.54
N ASP A 305 11.19 -14.05 7.50
CA ASP A 305 10.34 -14.75 8.46
C ASP A 305 10.88 -14.69 9.89
N ALA A 306 12.20 -14.92 10.08
CA ALA A 306 12.84 -14.79 11.38
C ALA A 306 12.79 -13.35 11.89
N LEU A 307 12.98 -12.37 11.00
CA LEU A 307 12.90 -10.97 11.35
C LEU A 307 11.49 -10.56 11.81
N LEU A 308 10.45 -10.99 11.08
CA LEU A 308 9.07 -10.70 11.45
C LEU A 308 8.66 -11.40 12.76
N ALA A 309 9.13 -12.62 13.00
CA ALA A 309 8.90 -13.33 14.25
C ALA A 309 9.57 -12.61 15.43
N LEU A 310 10.83 -12.18 15.27
CA LEU A 310 11.57 -11.46 16.31
C LEU A 310 10.92 -10.12 16.64
N THR A 311 10.53 -9.35 15.63
CA THR A 311 9.87 -8.06 15.84
C THR A 311 8.49 -8.22 16.49
N SER A 312 7.73 -9.27 16.15
CA SER A 312 6.47 -9.61 16.80
C SER A 312 6.69 -10.02 18.27
N ALA A 313 7.67 -10.87 18.54
CA ALA A 313 8.04 -11.25 19.89
C ALA A 313 8.46 -10.03 20.73
N TYR A 314 9.21 -9.11 20.14
CA TYR A 314 9.57 -7.86 20.80
C TYR A 314 8.33 -7.01 21.16
N TYR A 315 7.34 -6.89 20.25
CA TYR A 315 6.14 -6.11 20.56
C TYR A 315 5.30 -6.71 21.68
N ILE A 316 5.30 -8.03 21.86
CA ILE A 316 4.69 -8.66 23.04
C ILE A 316 5.36 -8.11 24.31
N VAL A 317 6.70 -8.08 24.35
CA VAL A 317 7.46 -7.52 25.48
C VAL A 317 7.18 -6.03 25.65
N ALA A 318 7.14 -5.25 24.56
CA ALA A 318 6.86 -3.82 24.62
C ALA A 318 5.46 -3.52 25.19
N LEU A 319 4.43 -4.29 24.79
CA LEU A 319 3.07 -4.18 25.33
C LEU A 319 3.05 -4.49 26.85
N LEU A 320 3.79 -5.51 27.29
CA LEU A 320 3.92 -5.85 28.71
C LEU A 320 4.69 -4.77 29.48
N ILE A 321 5.74 -4.19 28.90
CA ILE A 321 6.44 -3.04 29.49
C ILE A 321 5.48 -1.87 29.68
N LEU A 322 4.68 -1.53 28.67
CA LEU A 322 3.69 -0.47 28.79
C LEU A 322 2.60 -0.78 29.83
N ALA A 323 2.27 -2.06 30.05
CA ALA A 323 1.27 -2.48 31.03
C ALA A 323 1.77 -2.46 32.49
N PHE A 324 3.05 -2.69 32.73
CA PHE A 324 3.58 -2.93 34.10
C PHE A 324 4.65 -1.96 34.57
N VAL A 325 5.30 -1.22 33.65
CA VAL A 325 6.45 -0.38 33.98
C VAL A 325 6.08 1.09 33.97
N ASN A 326 6.08 1.73 35.10
CA ASN A 326 5.78 3.15 35.27
C ASN A 326 7.04 4.04 35.30
N ILE A 327 8.13 3.57 34.70
CA ILE A 327 9.42 4.28 34.66
C ILE A 327 9.57 4.87 33.25
N PRO A 328 9.49 6.21 33.06
CA PRO A 328 9.49 6.84 31.73
C PRO A 328 10.69 6.45 30.87
N TRP A 329 11.87 6.37 31.39
CA TRP A 329 13.09 6.03 30.64
C TRP A 329 13.06 4.61 30.06
N VAL A 330 12.53 3.65 30.82
CA VAL A 330 12.35 2.27 30.34
C VAL A 330 11.35 2.22 29.20
N VAL A 331 10.25 2.96 29.34
CA VAL A 331 9.22 3.06 28.29
C VAL A 331 9.77 3.75 27.04
N ILE A 332 10.54 4.84 27.19
CA ILE A 332 11.23 5.51 26.06
C ILE A 332 12.12 4.52 25.30
N LEU A 333 12.96 3.76 26.02
CA LEU A 333 13.84 2.77 25.39
C LEU A 333 13.03 1.68 24.66
N ALA A 334 11.96 1.19 25.28
CA ALA A 334 11.07 0.23 24.67
C ALA A 334 10.41 0.79 23.41
N LEU A 335 10.00 2.06 23.40
CA LEU A 335 9.41 2.69 22.23
C LEU A 335 10.43 2.95 21.11
N VAL A 336 11.69 3.29 21.42
CA VAL A 336 12.76 3.37 20.40
C VAL A 336 12.97 2.03 19.70
N ILE A 337 13.08 0.95 20.46
CA ILE A 337 13.19 -0.39 19.86
C ILE A 337 11.89 -0.77 19.14
N GLY A 338 10.73 -0.36 19.67
CA GLY A 338 9.43 -0.53 19.02
C GLY A 338 9.36 0.15 17.66
N GLY A 339 9.83 1.39 17.55
CA GLY A 339 9.91 2.11 16.28
C GLY A 339 10.85 1.46 15.27
N PHE A 340 11.98 0.94 15.72
CA PHE A 340 12.88 0.11 14.92
C PHE A 340 12.17 -1.13 14.38
N CYS A 341 11.51 -1.90 15.25
CA CYS A 341 10.76 -3.09 14.89
C CYS A 341 9.60 -2.78 13.93
N TRP A 342 8.88 -1.69 14.17
CA TRP A 342 7.81 -1.22 13.28
C TRP A 342 8.29 -1.00 11.86
N THR A 343 9.31 -0.15 11.69
CA THR A 343 9.83 0.18 10.36
C THR A 343 10.41 -1.03 9.66
N THR A 344 11.14 -1.86 10.38
CA THR A 344 11.72 -3.10 9.87
C THR A 344 10.64 -4.06 9.39
N THR A 345 9.57 -4.26 10.15
CA THR A 345 8.43 -5.11 9.80
C THR A 345 7.68 -4.57 8.59
N MET A 346 7.25 -3.32 8.65
CA MET A 346 6.43 -2.72 7.58
C MET A 346 7.19 -2.63 6.25
N SER A 347 8.46 -2.24 6.28
CA SER A 347 9.30 -2.21 5.08
C SER A 347 9.53 -3.62 4.51
N SER A 348 9.67 -4.63 5.38
CA SER A 348 9.86 -6.02 4.95
C SER A 348 8.62 -6.59 4.28
N ILE A 349 7.45 -6.37 4.87
CA ILE A 349 6.18 -6.80 4.29
C ILE A 349 5.89 -6.04 2.98
N ASN A 350 6.14 -4.73 2.96
CA ASN A 350 5.96 -3.91 1.75
C ASN A 350 6.77 -4.45 0.56
N VAL A 351 8.05 -4.76 0.78
CA VAL A 351 8.91 -5.35 -0.27
C VAL A 351 8.45 -6.76 -0.63
N ALA A 352 8.03 -7.58 0.33
CA ALA A 352 7.48 -8.91 0.05
C ALA A 352 6.22 -8.83 -0.84
N VAL A 353 5.32 -7.88 -0.58
CA VAL A 353 4.15 -7.62 -1.43
C VAL A 353 4.58 -7.23 -2.85
N GLN A 354 5.57 -6.33 -3.00
CA GLN A 354 6.04 -5.90 -4.32
C GLN A 354 6.68 -7.04 -5.12
N LEU A 355 7.44 -7.90 -4.46
CA LEU A 355 8.11 -9.05 -5.09
C LEU A 355 7.14 -10.21 -5.39
N SER A 356 5.98 -10.26 -4.75
CA SER A 356 4.98 -11.31 -4.93
C SER A 356 4.10 -11.12 -6.16
N VAL A 357 4.21 -9.98 -6.85
CA VAL A 357 3.27 -9.62 -7.93
C VAL A 357 3.98 -9.02 -9.14
N PRO A 358 3.49 -9.28 -10.37
CA PRO A 358 4.01 -8.65 -11.59
C PRO A 358 3.67 -7.16 -11.63
N ALA A 359 4.46 -6.40 -12.43
CA ALA A 359 4.39 -4.95 -12.51
C ALA A 359 2.98 -4.41 -12.82
N TRP A 360 2.18 -5.10 -13.67
CA TRP A 360 0.86 -4.64 -14.08
C TRP A 360 -0.17 -4.59 -12.94
N VAL A 361 0.03 -5.36 -11.85
CA VAL A 361 -0.88 -5.40 -10.68
C VAL A 361 -0.26 -4.81 -9.42
N GLN A 362 1.00 -4.39 -9.46
CA GLN A 362 1.78 -3.94 -8.31
C GLN A 362 1.11 -2.78 -7.55
N ALA A 363 0.57 -1.80 -8.27
CA ALA A 363 -0.13 -0.67 -7.64
C ALA A 363 -1.38 -1.14 -6.85
N ARG A 364 -2.10 -2.14 -7.37
CA ARG A 364 -3.30 -2.72 -6.71
C ARG A 364 -2.93 -3.56 -5.49
N ALA A 365 -1.85 -4.33 -5.58
CA ALA A 365 -1.32 -5.09 -4.45
C ALA A 365 -0.83 -4.18 -3.32
N LEU A 366 -0.16 -3.09 -3.64
CA LEU A 366 0.22 -2.06 -2.67
C LEU A 366 -1.00 -1.35 -2.08
N GLY A 367 -2.03 -1.08 -2.88
CA GLY A 367 -3.31 -0.57 -2.39
C GLY A 367 -3.96 -1.52 -1.39
N ALA A 368 -4.02 -2.82 -1.70
CA ALA A 368 -4.52 -3.85 -0.78
C ALA A 368 -3.68 -3.95 0.51
N TYR A 369 -2.36 -3.82 0.39
CA TYR A 369 -1.46 -3.75 1.57
C TYR A 369 -1.79 -2.55 2.45
N LEU A 370 -1.95 -1.36 1.86
CA LEU A 370 -2.31 -0.15 2.62
C LEU A 370 -3.68 -0.26 3.29
N MET A 371 -4.67 -0.84 2.60
CA MET A 371 -6.00 -1.10 3.18
C MET A 371 -5.91 -2.08 4.34
N THR A 372 -5.16 -3.16 4.20
CA THR A 372 -4.97 -4.18 5.24
C THR A 372 -4.26 -3.59 6.46
N PHE A 373 -3.21 -2.82 6.22
CA PHE A 373 -2.44 -2.11 7.24
C PHE A 373 -3.30 -1.10 8.03
N GLN A 374 -4.03 -0.24 7.32
CA GLN A 374 -4.88 0.77 7.95
C GLN A 374 -6.13 0.16 8.59
N GLY A 375 -6.66 -0.92 7.99
CA GLY A 375 -7.74 -1.71 8.56
C GLY A 375 -7.36 -2.35 9.89
N GLY A 376 -6.15 -2.91 9.97
CA GLY A 376 -5.60 -3.46 11.22
C GLY A 376 -5.47 -2.39 12.30
N LEU A 377 -4.94 -1.20 11.97
CA LEU A 377 -4.83 -0.07 12.90
C LEU A 377 -6.21 0.41 13.36
N ALA A 378 -7.15 0.62 12.43
CA ALA A 378 -8.48 1.13 12.76
C ALA A 378 -9.27 0.17 13.64
N LEU A 379 -9.37 -1.10 13.24
CA LEU A 379 -10.11 -2.11 13.98
C LEU A 379 -9.46 -2.42 15.33
N GLY A 380 -8.13 -2.55 15.36
CA GLY A 380 -7.42 -2.79 16.60
C GLY A 380 -7.59 -1.65 17.59
N SER A 381 -7.53 -0.39 17.14
CA SER A 381 -7.73 0.77 18.03
C SER A 381 -9.12 0.81 18.66
N VAL A 382 -10.17 0.43 17.92
CA VAL A 382 -11.51 0.29 18.48
C VAL A 382 -11.54 -0.81 19.54
N VAL A 383 -11.03 -2.00 19.22
CA VAL A 383 -11.07 -3.15 20.13
C VAL A 383 -10.27 -2.88 21.41
N TRP A 384 -9.05 -2.36 21.28
CA TRP A 384 -8.20 -2.07 22.44
C TRP A 384 -8.72 -0.89 23.25
N GLY A 385 -9.30 0.12 22.60
CA GLY A 385 -9.99 1.23 23.26
C GLY A 385 -11.20 0.76 24.07
N GLU A 386 -12.02 -0.12 23.50
CA GLU A 386 -13.21 -0.68 24.15
C GLU A 386 -12.85 -1.53 25.37
N ILE A 387 -11.84 -2.40 25.24
CA ILE A 387 -11.34 -3.18 26.40
C ILE A 387 -10.77 -2.25 27.49
N ALA A 388 -10.05 -1.21 27.09
CA ALA A 388 -9.49 -0.25 28.04
C ALA A 388 -10.58 0.56 28.77
N GLU A 389 -11.69 0.89 28.09
CA GLU A 389 -12.85 1.61 28.66
C GLU A 389 -13.57 0.77 29.70
N HIS A 390 -13.86 -0.52 29.41
CA HIS A 390 -14.67 -1.37 30.26
C HIS A 390 -13.89 -2.12 31.34
N ALA A 391 -12.60 -2.34 31.14
CA ALA A 391 -11.75 -3.04 32.11
C ALA A 391 -10.64 -2.13 32.66
N SER A 392 -9.58 -1.92 31.90
CA SER A 392 -8.50 -0.95 32.17
C SER A 392 -7.50 -0.94 31.00
N THR A 393 -6.72 0.12 30.89
CA THR A 393 -5.60 0.24 29.94
C THR A 393 -4.63 -0.93 30.08
N LYS A 394 -4.32 -1.31 31.32
CA LYS A 394 -3.44 -2.45 31.64
C LYS A 394 -3.98 -3.78 31.11
N VAL A 395 -5.26 -4.07 31.32
CA VAL A 395 -5.92 -5.30 30.82
C VAL A 395 -5.91 -5.30 29.29
N SER A 396 -6.21 -4.18 28.66
CA SER A 396 -6.18 -4.05 27.19
C SER A 396 -4.80 -4.38 26.61
N LEU A 397 -3.73 -3.82 27.19
CA LEU A 397 -2.35 -4.10 26.76
C LEU A 397 -1.95 -5.56 26.96
N ILE A 398 -2.36 -6.19 28.07
CA ILE A 398 -2.13 -7.62 28.34
C ILE A 398 -2.90 -8.49 27.34
N CYS A 399 -4.17 -8.17 27.04
CA CYS A 399 -4.95 -8.88 26.06
C CYS A 399 -4.35 -8.76 24.65
N ALA A 400 -3.84 -7.58 24.29
CA ALA A 400 -3.13 -7.37 23.02
C ALA A 400 -1.85 -8.21 22.94
N ALA A 401 -1.06 -8.26 24.02
CA ALA A 401 0.15 -9.08 24.10
C ALA A 401 -0.17 -10.58 24.01
N ALA A 402 -1.19 -11.05 24.73
CA ALA A 402 -1.64 -12.43 24.73
C ALA A 402 -2.20 -12.84 23.35
N GLY A 403 -3.01 -12.00 22.73
CA GLY A 403 -3.52 -12.23 21.38
C GLY A 403 -2.41 -12.27 20.33
N MET A 404 -1.43 -11.38 20.41
CA MET A 404 -0.27 -11.41 19.53
C MET A 404 0.55 -12.69 19.71
N LEU A 405 0.75 -13.14 20.96
CA LEU A 405 1.40 -14.42 21.27
C LEU A 405 0.61 -15.60 20.69
N ALA A 406 -0.72 -15.62 20.86
CA ALA A 406 -1.58 -16.67 20.33
C ALA A 406 -1.56 -16.77 18.80
N THR A 407 -1.33 -15.65 18.10
CA THR A 407 -1.21 -15.61 16.63
C THR A 407 0.20 -15.88 16.11
N LEU A 408 1.21 -15.93 16.97
CA LEU A 408 2.59 -16.19 16.57
C LEU A 408 2.78 -17.52 15.81
N PRO A 409 2.11 -18.64 16.15
CA PRO A 409 2.17 -19.87 15.36
C PRO A 409 1.63 -19.69 13.92
N ILE A 410 0.63 -18.83 13.70
CA ILE A 410 0.11 -18.52 12.36
C ILE A 410 1.20 -17.79 11.57
N VAL A 411 1.86 -16.80 12.19
CA VAL A 411 2.96 -16.05 11.58
C VAL A 411 4.14 -16.98 11.23
N LEU A 412 4.44 -17.96 12.06
CA LEU A 412 5.54 -18.91 11.83
C LEU A 412 5.21 -19.93 10.74
N ARG A 413 3.94 -20.32 10.58
CA ARG A 413 3.50 -21.29 9.55
C ARG A 413 3.27 -20.65 8.18
N THR A 414 2.94 -19.38 8.11
CA THR A 414 2.74 -18.65 6.84
C THR A 414 4.07 -18.14 6.33
N HIS A 415 4.79 -18.93 5.54
CA HIS A 415 6.09 -18.53 4.99
C HIS A 415 5.94 -17.45 3.92
N ILE A 416 6.76 -16.39 4.01
CA ILE A 416 6.96 -15.45 2.91
C ILE A 416 8.04 -16.08 2.02
N ALA A 417 7.69 -16.36 0.77
CA ALA A 417 8.61 -16.97 -0.18
C ALA A 417 9.94 -16.20 -0.23
N GLN A 418 11.02 -16.86 0.18
CA GLN A 418 12.39 -16.31 0.22
C GLN A 418 13.32 -17.01 -0.78
N GLY A 419 12.76 -17.84 -1.68
CA GLY A 419 13.50 -18.42 -2.80
C GLY A 419 13.70 -17.41 -3.93
N GLU A 420 14.26 -17.83 -5.03
CA GLU A 420 14.21 -17.09 -6.28
C GLU A 420 12.75 -16.72 -6.52
N ALA A 421 12.45 -15.42 -6.38
CA ALA A 421 11.10 -14.94 -6.64
C ALA A 421 10.70 -15.46 -8.02
N PRO A 422 9.49 -16.05 -8.18
CA PRO A 422 9.05 -16.53 -9.48
C PRO A 422 9.31 -15.43 -10.51
N ASP A 423 9.87 -15.78 -11.65
CA ASP A 423 10.18 -14.79 -12.69
C ASP A 423 8.90 -14.08 -13.12
N GLN A 424 8.70 -12.89 -12.57
CA GLN A 424 7.54 -12.03 -12.81
C GLN A 424 7.72 -11.17 -14.08
N SER A 425 8.80 -11.39 -14.85
CA SER A 425 8.99 -10.70 -16.12
C SER A 425 7.83 -10.99 -17.08
N PRO A 426 7.37 -10.00 -17.86
CA PRO A 426 6.31 -10.21 -18.84
C PRO A 426 6.73 -11.25 -19.88
N TYR A 427 5.92 -12.28 -20.07
CA TYR A 427 6.15 -13.25 -21.11
C TYR A 427 5.78 -12.68 -22.48
N ARG A 428 6.74 -12.61 -23.40
CA ARG A 428 6.49 -12.23 -24.79
C ARG A 428 5.97 -13.43 -25.58
N TRP A 429 4.70 -13.38 -25.95
CA TRP A 429 4.11 -14.40 -26.80
C TRP A 429 4.81 -14.48 -28.16
N LYS A 430 5.35 -15.67 -28.47
CA LYS A 430 5.94 -15.95 -29.79
C LYS A 430 4.87 -16.17 -30.88
N ARG A 431 3.62 -16.46 -30.47
CA ARG A 431 2.51 -16.68 -31.38
C ARG A 431 1.61 -15.42 -31.42
N PRO A 432 1.24 -14.95 -32.60
CA PRO A 432 0.27 -13.88 -32.74
C PRO A 432 -1.07 -14.27 -32.11
N VAL A 433 -1.96 -13.29 -31.95
CA VAL A 433 -3.39 -13.56 -31.69
C VAL A 433 -3.89 -14.45 -32.84
N PRO A 434 -4.71 -15.47 -32.57
CA PRO A 434 -5.26 -16.31 -33.65
C PRO A 434 -5.85 -15.43 -34.75
N GLU A 435 -5.57 -15.76 -36.01
CA GLU A 435 -6.27 -15.14 -37.13
C GLU A 435 -7.74 -15.45 -37.00
N LEU A 436 -8.54 -14.44 -36.81
CA LEU A 436 -9.97 -14.53 -36.68
C LEU A 436 -10.57 -14.13 -38.02
N ALA A 437 -11.53 -14.92 -38.53
CA ALA A 437 -12.28 -14.57 -39.74
C ALA A 437 -13.00 -13.21 -39.59
N MET A 438 -13.44 -12.91 -38.35
CA MET A 438 -14.04 -11.64 -37.99
C MET A 438 -13.49 -11.24 -36.60
N PRO A 439 -12.76 -10.12 -36.49
CA PRO A 439 -12.30 -9.64 -35.19
C PRO A 439 -13.49 -9.14 -34.36
N PRO A 440 -13.71 -9.69 -33.14
CA PRO A 440 -14.75 -9.21 -32.24
C PRO A 440 -14.47 -7.78 -31.79
N ASP A 441 -15.52 -7.04 -31.44
CA ASP A 441 -15.36 -5.76 -30.76
C ASP A 441 -14.69 -5.97 -29.39
N PRO A 442 -13.88 -5.02 -28.91
CA PRO A 442 -13.17 -5.15 -27.63
C PRO A 442 -14.08 -5.47 -26.44
N GLU A 443 -15.31 -4.98 -26.44
CA GLU A 443 -16.30 -5.18 -25.37
C GLU A 443 -17.19 -6.43 -25.58
N ASP A 444 -17.05 -7.14 -26.71
CA ASP A 444 -17.81 -8.36 -26.97
C ASP A 444 -17.49 -9.46 -25.96
N GLY A 445 -18.53 -10.09 -25.45
CA GLY A 445 -18.38 -11.16 -24.46
C GLY A 445 -19.71 -11.63 -23.86
N PRO A 446 -19.67 -12.62 -22.99
CA PRO A 446 -18.48 -13.36 -22.52
C PRO A 446 -17.78 -14.17 -23.62
N VAL A 447 -16.46 -14.33 -23.47
CA VAL A 447 -15.63 -15.10 -24.39
C VAL A 447 -15.26 -16.44 -23.75
N ARG A 448 -15.60 -17.52 -24.40
CA ARG A 448 -15.20 -18.88 -23.99
C ARG A 448 -13.95 -19.29 -24.75
N ILE A 449 -12.93 -19.68 -24.00
CA ILE A 449 -11.70 -20.25 -24.54
C ILE A 449 -11.65 -21.72 -24.16
N SER A 450 -11.42 -22.60 -25.14
CA SER A 450 -11.27 -24.04 -24.93
C SER A 450 -9.93 -24.48 -25.46
N VAL A 451 -9.18 -25.24 -24.66
CA VAL A 451 -7.86 -25.80 -25.01
C VAL A 451 -7.94 -27.32 -24.92
N ASN A 452 -7.64 -27.99 -26.03
CA ASN A 452 -7.72 -29.44 -26.13
C ASN A 452 -6.36 -30.08 -25.86
N TYR A 453 -6.37 -31.05 -24.96
CA TYR A 453 -5.21 -31.87 -24.60
C TYR A 453 -5.49 -33.35 -24.92
N VAL A 454 -4.47 -34.07 -25.37
CA VAL A 454 -4.49 -35.55 -25.47
C VAL A 454 -3.53 -36.07 -24.41
N VAL A 455 -4.09 -36.77 -23.41
CA VAL A 455 -3.33 -37.22 -22.23
C VAL A 455 -3.65 -38.70 -22.00
N PRO A 456 -2.66 -39.58 -22.04
CA PRO A 456 -2.87 -41.01 -21.78
C PRO A 456 -3.24 -41.26 -20.31
N PRO A 457 -4.02 -42.32 -19.99
CA PRO A 457 -4.51 -42.59 -18.64
C PRO A 457 -3.45 -42.69 -17.56
N GLU A 458 -2.26 -43.14 -17.89
CA GLU A 458 -1.11 -43.23 -16.99
C GLU A 458 -0.64 -41.85 -16.49
N ASN A 459 -0.88 -40.79 -17.24
CA ASN A 459 -0.48 -39.42 -16.91
C ASN A 459 -1.59 -38.60 -16.25
N TYR A 460 -2.79 -39.14 -16.01
CA TYR A 460 -3.91 -38.39 -15.48
C TYR A 460 -3.63 -37.78 -14.11
N ALA A 461 -2.96 -38.48 -13.21
CA ALA A 461 -2.64 -37.94 -11.89
C ALA A 461 -1.68 -36.73 -11.98
N ALA A 462 -0.62 -36.87 -12.80
CA ALA A 462 0.34 -35.80 -13.04
C ALA A 462 -0.31 -34.60 -13.76
N PHE A 463 -1.15 -34.89 -14.77
CA PHE A 463 -1.89 -33.85 -15.50
C PHE A 463 -2.87 -33.13 -14.60
N SER A 464 -3.64 -33.84 -13.78
CA SER A 464 -4.57 -33.26 -12.82
C SER A 464 -3.86 -32.29 -11.89
N HIS A 465 -2.69 -32.62 -11.39
CA HIS A 465 -1.91 -31.75 -10.52
C HIS A 465 -1.43 -30.48 -11.27
N ALA A 466 -0.84 -30.68 -12.45
CA ALA A 466 -0.29 -29.58 -13.24
C ALA A 466 -1.39 -28.60 -13.74
N ILE A 467 -2.56 -29.12 -14.13
CA ILE A 467 -3.64 -28.30 -14.69
C ILE A 467 -4.36 -27.47 -13.60
N HIS A 468 -4.42 -27.97 -12.35
CA HIS A 468 -4.93 -27.17 -11.22
C HIS A 468 -3.97 -26.05 -10.82
N ASP A 469 -2.65 -26.22 -11.02
CA ASP A 469 -1.71 -25.08 -10.90
C ASP A 469 -2.03 -24.00 -11.95
N LEU A 470 -2.43 -24.41 -13.17
CA LEU A 470 -2.79 -23.50 -14.25
C LEU A 470 -4.15 -22.79 -14.02
N GLU A 471 -5.09 -23.42 -13.28
CA GLU A 471 -6.34 -22.76 -12.84
C GLU A 471 -6.07 -21.42 -12.17
N GLY A 472 -5.13 -21.41 -11.21
CA GLY A 472 -4.74 -20.20 -10.50
C GLY A 472 -4.25 -19.11 -11.45
N VAL A 473 -3.50 -19.46 -12.51
CA VAL A 473 -3.02 -18.53 -13.53
C VAL A 473 -4.19 -17.95 -14.34
N ARG A 474 -5.14 -18.80 -14.76
CA ARG A 474 -6.32 -18.35 -15.54
C ARG A 474 -7.20 -17.39 -14.72
N LEU A 475 -7.50 -17.77 -13.47
CA LEU A 475 -8.33 -16.97 -12.58
C LEU A 475 -7.67 -15.63 -12.22
N ARG A 476 -6.36 -15.61 -11.94
CA ARG A 476 -5.59 -14.35 -11.74
C ARG A 476 -5.60 -13.49 -13.00
N GLY A 477 -5.45 -14.12 -14.18
CA GLY A 477 -5.42 -13.45 -15.48
C GLY A 477 -6.73 -12.79 -15.88
N GLY A 478 -7.85 -13.16 -15.26
CA GLY A 478 -9.15 -12.54 -15.54
C GLY A 478 -10.28 -13.50 -15.83
N ALA A 479 -10.05 -14.82 -15.87
CA ALA A 479 -11.12 -15.78 -16.07
C ALA A 479 -12.17 -15.70 -14.95
N ILE A 480 -13.44 -15.66 -15.32
CA ILE A 480 -14.58 -15.65 -14.38
C ILE A 480 -15.03 -17.06 -14.03
N ARG A 481 -14.73 -18.01 -14.90
CA ARG A 481 -15.00 -19.43 -14.70
C ARG A 481 -13.91 -20.25 -15.36
N TRP A 482 -13.56 -21.37 -14.73
CA TRP A 482 -12.60 -22.34 -15.24
C TRP A 482 -13.11 -23.76 -14.97
N GLY A 483 -12.74 -24.70 -15.81
CA GLY A 483 -13.04 -26.11 -15.62
C GLY A 483 -12.35 -27.02 -16.62
N ILE A 484 -12.20 -28.29 -16.24
CA ILE A 484 -11.71 -29.37 -17.10
C ILE A 484 -12.85 -30.32 -17.40
N TYR A 485 -12.96 -30.69 -18.65
CA TYR A 485 -13.95 -31.63 -19.17
C TYR A 485 -13.22 -32.78 -19.85
N ARG A 486 -13.70 -33.99 -19.63
CA ARG A 486 -13.24 -35.17 -20.34
C ARG A 486 -14.24 -35.53 -21.42
N ASP A 487 -13.76 -35.89 -22.62
CA ASP A 487 -14.63 -36.39 -23.66
C ASP A 487 -15.21 -37.73 -23.24
N ALA A 488 -16.51 -37.93 -23.41
CA ALA A 488 -17.19 -39.15 -23.04
C ALA A 488 -16.96 -40.28 -24.08
N ALA A 489 -16.68 -39.90 -25.34
CA ALA A 489 -16.42 -40.84 -26.42
C ALA A 489 -14.95 -41.27 -26.48
N ASP A 490 -14.04 -40.34 -26.13
CA ASP A 490 -12.60 -40.60 -26.11
C ASP A 490 -11.99 -40.07 -24.81
N PRO A 491 -11.77 -40.95 -23.82
CA PRO A 491 -11.29 -40.54 -22.49
C PRO A 491 -9.91 -39.87 -22.49
N GLU A 492 -9.06 -40.10 -23.50
CA GLU A 492 -7.74 -39.44 -23.59
C GLU A 492 -7.84 -37.95 -23.95
N HIS A 493 -8.98 -37.54 -24.51
CA HIS A 493 -9.23 -36.14 -24.84
C HIS A 493 -9.78 -35.38 -23.64
N LEU A 494 -8.97 -34.43 -23.16
CA LEU A 494 -9.30 -33.50 -22.07
C LEU A 494 -9.41 -32.06 -22.61
N ASN A 495 -10.44 -31.33 -22.19
CA ASN A 495 -10.69 -29.97 -22.61
C ASN A 495 -10.65 -29.01 -21.40
N GLU A 496 -9.65 -28.12 -21.38
CA GLU A 496 -9.65 -26.97 -20.48
C GLU A 496 -10.56 -25.91 -21.04
N THR A 497 -11.55 -25.48 -20.28
CA THR A 497 -12.45 -24.38 -20.68
C THR A 497 -12.41 -23.27 -19.64
N PHE A 498 -12.19 -22.05 -20.09
CA PHE A 498 -12.32 -20.86 -19.23
C PHE A 498 -13.05 -19.73 -19.94
N ILE A 499 -13.74 -18.91 -19.15
CA ILE A 499 -14.59 -17.82 -19.65
C ILE A 499 -14.02 -16.49 -19.19
N MET A 500 -13.89 -15.56 -20.15
CA MET A 500 -13.49 -14.17 -19.91
C MET A 500 -14.71 -13.25 -20.04
N GLU A 501 -14.73 -12.10 -19.38
CA GLU A 501 -15.85 -11.15 -19.46
C GLU A 501 -15.99 -10.51 -20.84
N SER A 502 -14.86 -10.21 -21.49
CA SER A 502 -14.83 -9.59 -22.82
C SER A 502 -13.63 -10.07 -23.64
N TRP A 503 -13.63 -9.78 -24.93
CA TRP A 503 -12.50 -9.99 -25.82
C TRP A 503 -11.27 -9.18 -25.36
N LEU A 504 -11.48 -7.94 -24.93
CA LEU A 504 -10.42 -7.10 -24.39
C LEU A 504 -9.78 -7.70 -23.14
N ASP A 505 -10.56 -8.30 -22.25
CA ASP A 505 -10.02 -8.96 -21.05
C ASP A 505 -9.21 -10.21 -21.42
N TYR A 506 -9.62 -10.94 -22.46
CA TYR A 506 -8.81 -12.03 -23.01
C TYR A 506 -7.46 -11.53 -23.54
N LEU A 507 -7.44 -10.47 -24.34
CA LEU A 507 -6.20 -9.87 -24.85
C LEU A 507 -5.29 -9.40 -23.71
N ARG A 508 -5.86 -8.70 -22.73
CA ARG A 508 -5.15 -8.27 -21.53
C ARG A 508 -4.59 -9.46 -20.73
N SER A 509 -5.30 -10.57 -20.63
CA SER A 509 -4.83 -11.77 -19.94
C SER A 509 -3.55 -12.35 -20.56
N ARG A 510 -3.42 -12.25 -21.88
CA ARG A 510 -2.21 -12.66 -22.61
C ARG A 510 -1.01 -11.75 -22.29
N GLU A 511 -1.24 -10.41 -22.25
CA GLU A 511 -0.19 -9.45 -21.90
C GLU A 511 0.26 -9.56 -20.43
N ARG A 512 -0.65 -10.00 -19.55
CA ARG A 512 -0.43 -10.17 -18.10
C ARG A 512 0.34 -11.42 -17.72
N MET A 513 0.51 -12.38 -18.65
CA MET A 513 1.22 -13.62 -18.38
C MET A 513 2.69 -13.37 -18.09
N THR A 514 3.20 -14.00 -17.03
CA THR A 514 4.60 -13.92 -16.62
C THR A 514 5.41 -15.12 -17.10
N ALA A 515 6.73 -15.06 -17.03
CA ALA A 515 7.60 -16.20 -17.30
C ALA A 515 7.31 -17.37 -16.36
N ALA A 516 7.02 -17.10 -15.09
CA ALA A 516 6.60 -18.13 -14.12
C ALA A 516 5.27 -18.79 -14.50
N ASP A 517 4.27 -18.01 -14.95
CA ASP A 517 3.00 -18.55 -15.43
C ASP A 517 3.19 -19.41 -16.68
N GLN A 518 4.12 -19.01 -17.55
CA GLN A 518 4.51 -19.78 -18.72
C GLN A 518 5.12 -21.13 -18.35
N ALA A 519 6.00 -21.16 -17.34
CA ALA A 519 6.60 -22.42 -16.87
C ALA A 519 5.53 -23.40 -16.34
N ILE A 520 4.48 -22.89 -15.66
CA ILE A 520 3.33 -23.71 -15.25
C ILE A 520 2.62 -24.28 -16.47
N ARG A 521 2.35 -23.46 -17.47
CA ARG A 521 1.71 -23.88 -18.73
C ARG A 521 2.54 -24.92 -19.46
N GLU A 522 3.86 -24.75 -19.52
CA GLU A 522 4.76 -25.70 -20.18
C GLU A 522 4.79 -27.07 -19.50
N ARG A 523 4.66 -27.13 -18.17
CA ARG A 523 4.50 -28.40 -17.44
C ARG A 523 3.23 -29.15 -17.86
N VAL A 524 2.11 -28.43 -18.03
CA VAL A 524 0.87 -29.03 -18.54
C VAL A 524 1.05 -29.51 -19.98
N TRP A 525 1.70 -28.72 -20.83
CA TRP A 525 1.93 -29.06 -22.23
C TRP A 525 2.87 -30.25 -22.42
N ALA A 526 3.83 -30.44 -21.52
CA ALA A 526 4.72 -31.60 -21.55
C ALA A 526 4.02 -32.95 -21.36
N LEU A 527 2.79 -32.93 -20.82
CA LEU A 527 1.97 -34.14 -20.64
C LEU A 527 1.01 -34.41 -21.81
N HIS A 528 1.00 -33.52 -22.81
CA HIS A 528 0.24 -33.67 -24.04
C HIS A 528 1.03 -34.50 -25.07
N VAL A 529 0.46 -35.59 -25.57
CA VAL A 529 1.16 -36.57 -26.42
C VAL A 529 0.87 -36.45 -27.92
N ALA A 530 -0.05 -35.54 -28.33
CA ALA A 530 -0.32 -35.37 -29.76
C ALA A 530 0.86 -34.66 -30.47
N PRO A 531 1.06 -34.90 -31.78
CA PRO A 531 2.18 -34.36 -32.56
C PRO A 531 2.13 -32.83 -32.72
N HIS A 532 0.96 -32.22 -32.50
CA HIS A 532 0.75 -30.78 -32.55
C HIS A 532 0.55 -30.23 -31.15
N PRO A 533 1.01 -29.00 -30.88
CA PRO A 533 0.76 -28.36 -29.58
C PRO A 533 -0.74 -28.21 -29.31
N PRO A 534 -1.16 -28.17 -28.02
CA PRO A 534 -2.56 -28.02 -27.66
C PRO A 534 -3.25 -26.89 -28.44
N GLN A 535 -4.37 -27.22 -29.08
CA GLN A 535 -5.14 -26.30 -29.90
C GLN A 535 -6.14 -25.54 -29.04
N SER A 536 -6.26 -24.22 -29.27
CA SER A 536 -7.24 -23.39 -28.59
C SER A 536 -8.30 -22.90 -29.56
N SER A 537 -9.56 -22.98 -29.14
CA SER A 537 -10.70 -22.36 -29.82
C SER A 537 -11.23 -21.20 -29.01
N HIS A 538 -11.75 -20.19 -29.71
CA HIS A 538 -12.27 -18.97 -29.13
C HIS A 538 -13.71 -18.80 -29.60
N GLN A 539 -14.64 -18.65 -28.68
CA GLN A 539 -16.06 -18.48 -28.94
C GLN A 539 -16.55 -17.25 -28.20
N VAL A 540 -17.12 -16.32 -28.96
CA VAL A 540 -17.74 -15.11 -28.40
C VAL A 540 -19.24 -15.36 -28.27
N PHE A 541 -19.83 -14.96 -27.15
CA PHE A 541 -21.26 -15.08 -26.94
C PHE A 541 -22.00 -14.12 -27.88
N VAL A 542 -22.99 -14.64 -28.56
CA VAL A 542 -23.87 -13.88 -29.49
C VAL A 542 -25.29 -13.96 -28.93
N SER A 543 -25.88 -12.82 -28.60
CA SER A 543 -27.25 -12.76 -28.10
C SER A 543 -28.29 -12.91 -29.22
N GLU A 544 -27.99 -12.41 -30.44
CA GLU A 544 -28.82 -12.49 -31.63
C GLU A 544 -27.95 -12.79 -32.85
N ILE A 545 -28.38 -13.73 -33.69
CA ILE A 545 -27.72 -14.02 -34.95
C ILE A 545 -28.35 -13.09 -35.99
N THR A 546 -27.72 -11.94 -36.25
CA THR A 546 -28.15 -11.02 -37.32
C THR A 546 -27.62 -11.47 -38.68
N PRO A 547 -28.38 -11.29 -39.77
CA PRO A 547 -28.00 -11.72 -41.14
C PRO A 547 -26.74 -11.04 -41.70
N GLU A 548 -26.23 -10.00 -41.08
CA GLU A 548 -25.00 -9.27 -41.51
C GLU A 548 -23.73 -10.14 -41.46
N LEU A 549 -23.76 -11.29 -40.78
CA LEU A 549 -22.66 -12.26 -40.77
C LEU A 549 -22.48 -13.03 -42.10
N GLN A 550 -23.40 -12.86 -43.08
CA GLN A 550 -23.35 -13.55 -44.38
C GLN A 550 -22.61 -12.79 -45.50
N SER A 551 -22.16 -11.55 -45.27
CA SER A 551 -21.59 -10.72 -46.34
C SER A 551 -20.08 -10.80 -46.54
N VAL A 552 -19.37 -11.73 -45.91
CA VAL A 552 -17.89 -11.87 -46.02
C VAL A 552 -17.45 -12.76 -47.19
N GLU A 553 -18.38 -13.45 -47.87
CA GLU A 553 -18.02 -14.31 -49.02
C GLU A 553 -17.79 -13.56 -50.35
N GLY A 554 -17.81 -12.24 -50.37
CA GLY A 554 -17.77 -11.41 -51.59
C GLY A 554 -16.51 -10.55 -51.82
N ARG A 555 -15.41 -10.76 -51.13
CA ARG A 555 -14.12 -10.08 -51.44
C ARG A 555 -12.95 -11.06 -51.46
N VAL A 556 -12.77 -11.74 -52.58
CA VAL A 556 -11.53 -12.31 -53.07
C VAL A 556 -10.86 -11.31 -53.98
#